data_60c64589e9d68d762501fa99dec3b5de
#
_entry.id   60c64589e9d68d762501fa99dec3b5de
#
_cell.length_a   1.000
_cell.length_b   1.000
_cell.length_c   1.000
_cell.angle_alpha   90.00
_cell.angle_beta   90.00
_cell.angle_gamma   90.00
#
_symmetry.space_group_name_H-M   'P 1'
#
loop_
_entity.id
_entity.type
_entity.pdbx_description
1 polymer ?
#
loop_
_entity_poly.entity_id
_entity_poly.type
_entity_poly.pdbx_seq_one_letter_code
_entity_poly.pdbx_strand_id
1 'polypeptide(L)'
;MKKMFVAAGIALFLFANTAGAEVFTLKSDQIGGQLTIDQVYSGFGCTGKNISPQLKWTSAPKNTKSFAITVYDPDAPTGSGWWHWVIFNIPPDTTGLVTDAGNPQKNLAPKGSVQSMTDYGKPGFGGACPPQGDKPHRYVFTVFALDVPKLDLDEKANAALVGFMLNGHVIEKASLISYYGR
;
A
#
# COMPACT_ATOMS: atom_id res chain seq x y z
N MET A 1 -53.07 59.22 -9.70
CA MET A 1 -51.79 58.70 -10.17
C MET A 1 -51.18 57.87 -9.05
N LYS A 2 -51.32 56.54 -9.11
CA LYS A 2 -50.74 55.64 -8.12
C LYS A 2 -49.32 55.17 -8.59
N LYS A 3 -48.27 55.49 -7.84
CA LYS A 3 -46.93 55.08 -8.13
C LYS A 3 -46.72 53.65 -7.55
N MET A 4 -46.49 52.72 -8.44
CA MET A 4 -46.16 51.32 -8.08
C MET A 4 -44.65 51.23 -7.89
N PHE A 5 -44.21 50.89 -6.67
CA PHE A 5 -42.80 50.55 -6.36
C PHE A 5 -42.61 49.07 -6.61
N VAL A 6 -41.76 48.73 -7.57
CA VAL A 6 -41.28 47.34 -7.78
C VAL A 6 -40.04 47.17 -6.94
N ALA A 7 -40.13 46.32 -5.92
CA ALA A 7 -38.97 45.91 -5.13
C ALA A 7 -38.29 44.73 -5.86
N ALA A 8 -37.07 44.97 -6.37
CA ALA A 8 -36.23 43.94 -6.93
C ALA A 8 -35.52 43.19 -5.81
N GLY A 9 -35.96 41.96 -5.52
CA GLY A 9 -35.29 41.09 -4.59
C GLY A 9 -34.01 40.47 -5.21
N ILE A 10 -32.83 40.80 -4.68
CA ILE A 10 -31.58 40.17 -5.08
C ILE A 10 -31.49 38.83 -4.33
N ALA A 11 -31.65 37.72 -5.06
CA ALA A 11 -31.40 36.37 -4.52
C ALA A 11 -29.89 36.12 -4.47
N LEU A 12 -29.34 36.09 -3.28
CA LEU A 12 -27.94 35.74 -3.02
C LEU A 12 -27.79 34.21 -3.08
N PHE A 13 -27.29 33.66 -4.16
CA PHE A 13 -26.94 32.25 -4.27
C PHE A 13 -25.63 31.98 -3.52
N LEU A 14 -25.71 31.41 -2.34
CA LEU A 14 -24.58 30.85 -1.63
C LEU A 14 -24.18 29.54 -2.31
N PHE A 15 -23.12 29.58 -3.11
CA PHE A 15 -22.46 28.34 -3.56
C PHE A 15 -21.74 27.70 -2.37
N ALA A 16 -22.33 26.66 -1.80
CA ALA A 16 -21.63 25.80 -0.86
C ALA A 16 -20.53 25.04 -1.65
N ASN A 17 -19.27 25.44 -1.46
CA ASN A 17 -18.14 24.63 -1.88
C ASN A 17 -18.15 23.36 -1.03
N THR A 18 -18.65 22.25 -1.58
CA THR A 18 -18.41 20.92 -1.02
C THR A 18 -16.94 20.59 -1.27
N ALA A 19 -16.08 20.86 -0.30
CA ALA A 19 -14.75 20.30 -0.29
C ALA A 19 -14.92 18.77 -0.25
N GLY A 20 -14.73 18.10 -1.40
CA GLY A 20 -14.72 16.66 -1.48
C GLY A 20 -13.66 16.13 -0.50
N ALA A 21 -14.02 15.18 0.36
CA ALA A 21 -13.03 14.52 1.22
C ALA A 21 -11.94 13.91 0.33
N GLU A 22 -10.69 14.28 0.58
CA GLU A 22 -9.56 13.67 -0.13
C GLU A 22 -9.51 12.17 0.21
N VAL A 23 -9.43 11.33 -0.81
CA VAL A 23 -9.43 9.87 -0.67
C VAL A 23 -8.03 9.38 -0.30
N PHE A 24 -7.94 8.48 0.67
CA PHE A 24 -6.69 7.78 0.99
C PHE A 24 -6.20 7.03 -0.24
N THR A 25 -5.01 7.33 -0.73
CA THR A 25 -4.47 6.75 -1.97
C THR A 25 -3.06 6.23 -1.79
N LEU A 26 -2.72 5.16 -2.52
CA LEU A 26 -1.37 4.63 -2.66
C LEU A 26 -0.92 4.78 -4.11
N LYS A 27 0.28 5.32 -4.32
CA LYS A 27 0.90 5.53 -5.64
C LYS A 27 2.37 5.12 -5.62
N SER A 28 2.91 4.93 -6.82
CA SER A 28 4.34 4.75 -7.06
C SER A 28 4.72 5.43 -8.37
N ASP A 29 5.87 6.06 -8.40
CA ASP A 29 6.45 6.64 -9.63
C ASP A 29 7.22 5.58 -10.44
N GLN A 30 7.44 4.39 -9.87
CA GLN A 30 8.26 3.32 -10.45
C GLN A 30 7.45 2.15 -11.01
N ILE A 31 6.22 1.98 -10.55
CA ILE A 31 5.32 0.91 -11.00
C ILE A 31 3.97 1.50 -11.40
N GLY A 32 3.68 1.50 -12.68
CA GLY A 32 2.49 2.12 -13.27
C GLY A 32 1.56 1.09 -13.91
N GLY A 33 1.13 0.07 -13.17
CA GLY A 33 0.30 -1.02 -13.68
C GLY A 33 1.09 -2.25 -14.15
N GLN A 34 2.42 -2.14 -14.32
CA GLN A 34 3.30 -3.27 -14.66
C GLN A 34 4.60 -3.18 -13.86
N LEU A 35 5.08 -4.33 -13.35
CA LEU A 35 6.39 -4.44 -12.74
C LEU A 35 7.48 -4.51 -13.81
N THR A 36 8.66 -4.03 -13.48
CA THR A 36 9.85 -4.10 -14.33
C THR A 36 10.85 -5.10 -13.78
N ILE A 37 11.95 -5.31 -14.48
CA ILE A 37 13.05 -6.18 -14.05
C ILE A 37 13.60 -5.80 -12.65
N ASP A 38 13.42 -4.55 -12.23
CA ASP A 38 13.84 -4.09 -10.92
C ASP A 38 13.07 -4.78 -9.80
N GLN A 39 11.75 -5.00 -9.98
CA GLN A 39 10.89 -5.65 -8.99
C GLN A 39 10.76 -7.17 -9.19
N VAL A 40 11.42 -7.73 -10.17
CA VAL A 40 11.45 -9.18 -10.39
C VAL A 40 12.40 -9.84 -9.39
N TYR A 41 12.02 -11.01 -8.90
CA TYR A 41 12.82 -11.78 -7.93
C TYR A 41 14.16 -12.24 -8.52
N SER A 42 15.15 -12.40 -7.66
CA SER A 42 16.43 -13.05 -7.99
C SER A 42 16.47 -14.43 -7.37
N GLY A 43 16.00 -15.44 -8.10
CA GLY A 43 15.86 -16.82 -7.64
C GLY A 43 14.63 -17.50 -8.25
N PHE A 44 14.42 -18.77 -7.99
CA PHE A 44 13.34 -19.59 -8.56
C PHE A 44 13.29 -19.57 -10.09
N GLY A 45 14.45 -19.44 -10.74
CA GLY A 45 14.55 -19.30 -12.19
C GLY A 45 14.27 -17.90 -12.74
N CYS A 46 14.09 -16.91 -11.88
CA CYS A 46 14.02 -15.50 -12.23
C CYS A 46 15.37 -14.80 -11.98
N THR A 47 15.67 -13.78 -12.80
CA THR A 47 16.96 -13.07 -12.80
C THR A 47 16.76 -11.55 -12.65
N GLY A 48 15.76 -11.15 -11.86
CA GLY A 48 15.51 -9.75 -11.58
C GLY A 48 16.42 -9.14 -10.51
N LYS A 49 16.26 -7.86 -10.24
CA LYS A 49 17.08 -7.14 -9.25
C LYS A 49 16.54 -7.24 -7.82
N ASN A 50 15.28 -7.68 -7.65
CA ASN A 50 14.60 -7.83 -6.36
C ASN A 50 14.55 -6.53 -5.53
N ILE A 51 14.34 -5.40 -6.17
CA ILE A 51 14.29 -4.08 -5.58
C ILE A 51 12.82 -3.71 -5.31
N SER A 52 12.46 -3.44 -4.05
CA SER A 52 11.11 -2.94 -3.73
C SER A 52 10.92 -1.54 -4.33
N PRO A 53 9.74 -1.25 -4.92
CA PRO A 53 9.49 0.07 -5.49
C PRO A 53 9.36 1.14 -4.42
N GLN A 54 9.58 2.39 -4.79
CA GLN A 54 9.14 3.54 -4.01
C GLN A 54 7.60 3.51 -3.92
N LEU A 55 7.07 3.79 -2.72
CA LEU A 55 5.64 3.91 -2.46
C LEU A 55 5.36 5.25 -1.79
N LYS A 56 4.23 5.88 -2.13
CA LYS A 56 3.78 7.12 -1.54
C LYS A 56 2.26 7.06 -1.30
N TRP A 57 1.82 7.53 -0.15
CA TRP A 57 0.40 7.65 0.16
C TRP A 57 0.03 9.04 0.61
N THR A 58 -1.24 9.41 0.39
CA THR A 58 -1.78 10.73 0.73
C THR A 58 -3.15 10.59 1.36
N SER A 59 -3.56 11.62 2.07
CA SER A 59 -4.91 11.73 2.66
C SER A 59 -5.26 10.60 3.63
N ALA A 60 -4.27 10.18 4.43
CA ALA A 60 -4.50 9.19 5.48
C ALA A 60 -5.55 9.70 6.49
N PRO A 61 -6.39 8.81 7.07
CA PRO A 61 -7.33 9.18 8.11
C PRO A 61 -6.67 9.88 9.29
N LYS A 62 -7.33 10.92 9.84
CA LYS A 62 -6.78 11.74 10.93
C LYS A 62 -6.42 10.97 12.21
N ASN A 63 -7.08 9.83 12.46
CA ASN A 63 -6.87 9.01 13.65
C ASN A 63 -5.83 7.90 13.44
N THR A 64 -5.07 7.94 12.34
CA THR A 64 -4.02 6.97 12.05
C THR A 64 -2.91 7.07 13.09
N LYS A 65 -2.58 5.96 13.72
CA LYS A 65 -1.51 5.84 14.72
C LYS A 65 -0.28 5.09 14.21
N SER A 66 -0.43 4.28 13.17
CA SER A 66 0.65 3.63 12.43
C SER A 66 0.20 3.20 11.05
N PHE A 67 1.16 2.81 10.20
CA PHE A 67 0.86 2.21 8.92
C PHE A 67 1.47 0.81 8.81
N ALA A 68 0.93 0.03 7.85
CA ALA A 68 1.53 -1.19 7.37
C ALA A 68 1.44 -1.24 5.84
N ILE A 69 2.38 -1.97 5.21
CA ILE A 69 2.33 -2.30 3.78
C ILE A 69 2.34 -3.81 3.64
N THR A 70 1.52 -4.30 2.75
CA THR A 70 1.60 -5.69 2.26
C THR A 70 1.71 -5.71 0.74
N VAL A 71 2.43 -6.71 0.21
CA VAL A 71 2.43 -7.05 -1.21
C VAL A 71 2.02 -8.51 -1.35
N TYR A 72 0.95 -8.74 -2.07
CA TYR A 72 0.32 -10.06 -2.18
C TYR A 72 -0.03 -10.39 -3.63
N ASP A 73 0.27 -11.61 -4.03
CA ASP A 73 -0.11 -12.20 -5.32
C ASP A 73 -1.25 -13.21 -5.10
N PRO A 74 -2.51 -12.85 -5.42
CA PRO A 74 -3.65 -13.77 -5.30
C PRO A 74 -3.70 -14.82 -6.40
N ASP A 75 -2.91 -14.69 -7.46
CA ASP A 75 -2.95 -15.55 -8.63
C ASP A 75 -1.91 -16.68 -8.57
N ALA A 76 -1.01 -16.65 -7.58
CA ALA A 76 -0.02 -17.70 -7.39
C ALA A 76 -0.68 -19.06 -7.15
N PRO A 77 -0.25 -20.15 -7.84
CA PRO A 77 -0.90 -21.47 -7.80
C PRO A 77 -0.54 -22.26 -6.54
N THR A 78 -0.75 -21.69 -5.36
CA THR A 78 -0.38 -22.26 -4.06
C THR A 78 -1.60 -22.62 -3.19
N GLY A 79 -2.81 -22.33 -3.64
CA GLY A 79 -4.05 -22.49 -2.86
C GLY A 79 -4.30 -21.36 -1.84
N SER A 80 -3.29 -20.52 -1.53
CA SER A 80 -3.40 -19.38 -0.61
C SER A 80 -2.79 -18.10 -1.17
N GLY A 81 -2.46 -18.06 -2.48
CA GLY A 81 -1.69 -16.96 -3.06
C GLY A 81 -0.24 -16.93 -2.56
N TRP A 82 0.43 -15.78 -2.67
CA TRP A 82 1.82 -15.60 -2.25
C TRP A 82 2.07 -14.23 -1.67
N TRP A 83 2.62 -14.18 -0.47
CA TRP A 83 3.00 -12.95 0.21
C TRP A 83 4.44 -12.58 -0.14
N HIS A 84 4.58 -11.41 -0.78
CA HIS A 84 5.85 -10.89 -1.30
C HIS A 84 6.54 -9.93 -0.34
N TRP A 85 5.77 -9.21 0.47
CA TRP A 85 6.29 -8.26 1.44
C TRP A 85 5.27 -8.00 2.54
N VAL A 86 5.74 -7.93 3.78
CA VAL A 86 4.94 -7.56 4.94
C VAL A 86 5.79 -6.67 5.84
N ILE A 87 5.38 -5.41 5.98
CA ILE A 87 6.02 -4.44 6.87
C ILE A 87 4.95 -3.70 7.66
N PHE A 88 5.12 -3.56 8.96
CA PHE A 88 4.17 -2.93 9.87
C PHE A 88 4.88 -2.10 10.93
N ASN A 89 4.12 -1.43 11.83
CA ASN A 89 4.63 -0.47 12.81
C ASN A 89 5.37 0.70 12.14
N ILE A 90 4.95 1.09 10.94
CA ILE A 90 5.45 2.28 10.26
C ILE A 90 4.90 3.51 10.99
N PRO A 91 5.73 4.49 11.39
CA PRO A 91 5.30 5.68 12.14
C PRO A 91 4.22 6.48 11.41
N PRO A 92 3.30 7.17 12.16
CA PRO A 92 2.15 7.87 11.59
C PRO A 92 2.51 9.13 10.77
N ASP A 93 3.69 9.67 10.95
CA ASP A 93 4.24 10.80 10.19
C ASP A 93 4.89 10.41 8.86
N THR A 94 4.98 9.10 8.60
CA THR A 94 5.50 8.56 7.34
C THR A 94 4.47 8.71 6.22
N THR A 95 4.89 9.22 5.07
CA THR A 95 4.05 9.39 3.88
C THR A 95 4.48 8.54 2.69
N GLY A 96 5.45 7.66 2.87
CA GLY A 96 5.96 6.79 1.82
C GLY A 96 7.14 5.93 2.24
N LEU A 97 7.51 5.01 1.38
CA LEU A 97 8.72 4.20 1.49
C LEU A 97 9.63 4.50 0.29
N VAL A 98 10.91 4.66 0.55
CA VAL A 98 11.90 4.87 -0.51
C VAL A 98 12.15 3.57 -1.29
N THR A 99 12.68 3.69 -2.50
CA THR A 99 13.14 2.55 -3.30
C THR A 99 14.07 1.67 -2.47
N ASP A 100 13.86 0.35 -2.55
CA ASP A 100 14.63 -0.68 -1.86
C ASP A 100 14.49 -0.68 -0.32
N ALA A 101 13.48 0.01 0.22
CA ALA A 101 13.15 -0.08 1.65
C ALA A 101 12.78 -1.50 2.10
N GLY A 102 12.38 -2.35 1.16
CA GLY A 102 12.08 -3.76 1.40
C GLY A 102 13.31 -4.65 1.62
N ASN A 103 14.52 -4.12 1.45
CA ASN A 103 15.76 -4.85 1.73
C ASN A 103 16.18 -4.65 3.20
N PRO A 104 16.04 -5.67 4.08
CA PRO A 104 16.34 -5.50 5.51
C PRO A 104 17.81 -5.14 5.79
N GLN A 105 18.73 -5.53 4.90
CA GLN A 105 20.17 -5.28 5.07
C GLN A 105 20.56 -3.81 4.86
N LYS A 106 19.72 -3.04 4.12
CA LYS A 106 19.99 -1.64 3.83
C LYS A 106 19.47 -0.68 4.89
N ASN A 107 18.61 -1.15 5.80
CA ASN A 107 18.02 -0.33 6.87
C ASN A 107 17.38 0.98 6.37
N LEU A 108 16.74 0.93 5.18
CA LEU A 108 16.06 2.08 4.57
C LEU A 108 14.58 2.19 5.00
N ALA A 109 14.04 1.17 5.66
CA ALA A 109 12.70 1.21 6.22
C ALA A 109 12.62 2.23 7.38
N PRO A 110 11.46 2.89 7.59
CA PRO A 110 11.29 3.84 8.68
C PRO A 110 11.65 3.23 10.04
N LYS A 111 12.33 4.02 10.89
CA LYS A 111 12.76 3.54 12.21
C LYS A 111 11.56 3.08 13.04
N GLY A 112 11.65 1.90 13.62
CA GLY A 112 10.59 1.28 14.43
C GLY A 112 9.68 0.36 13.65
N SER A 113 9.70 0.38 12.31
CA SER A 113 8.97 -0.60 11.52
C SER A 113 9.59 -1.99 11.60
N VAL A 114 8.76 -3.01 11.40
CA VAL A 114 9.13 -4.42 11.40
C VAL A 114 8.81 -5.01 10.05
N GLN A 115 9.78 -5.63 9.40
CA GLN A 115 9.58 -6.47 8.22
C GLN A 115 9.49 -7.92 8.69
N SER A 116 8.38 -8.61 8.40
CA SER A 116 8.16 -9.97 8.87
C SER A 116 8.21 -11.02 7.75
N MET A 117 8.02 -12.28 8.15
CA MET A 117 8.13 -13.43 7.25
C MET A 117 7.18 -13.32 6.07
N THR A 118 7.70 -13.61 4.89
CA THR A 118 6.97 -13.77 3.63
C THR A 118 6.95 -15.24 3.23
N ASP A 119 6.24 -15.58 2.15
CA ASP A 119 6.22 -16.95 1.63
C ASP A 119 7.56 -17.35 0.98
N TYR A 120 8.51 -16.41 0.84
CA TYR A 120 9.91 -16.71 0.52
C TYR A 120 10.69 -17.28 1.72
N GLY A 121 10.05 -17.47 2.89
CA GLY A 121 10.68 -18.00 4.10
C GLY A 121 11.66 -17.04 4.78
N LYS A 122 11.57 -15.73 4.50
CA LYS A 122 12.43 -14.68 5.07
C LYS A 122 11.70 -13.33 5.10
N PRO A 123 12.12 -12.42 6.00
CA PRO A 123 11.66 -11.04 6.01
C PRO A 123 12.11 -10.24 4.77
N GLY A 124 11.38 -9.16 4.50
CA GLY A 124 11.70 -8.21 3.44
C GLY A 124 10.95 -8.46 2.15
N PHE A 125 11.28 -7.68 1.11
CA PHE A 125 10.65 -7.76 -0.19
C PHE A 125 11.19 -8.93 -1.01
N GLY A 126 10.29 -9.78 -1.48
CA GLY A 126 10.53 -10.76 -2.53
C GLY A 126 9.79 -10.36 -3.80
N GLY A 127 10.51 -10.16 -4.88
CA GLY A 127 9.96 -9.69 -6.15
C GLY A 127 9.11 -10.72 -6.88
N ALA A 128 8.52 -10.32 -7.99
CA ALA A 128 7.69 -11.16 -8.83
C ALA A 128 8.47 -12.30 -9.49
N CYS A 129 7.93 -13.51 -9.47
CA CYS A 129 8.47 -14.65 -10.22
C CYS A 129 7.35 -15.69 -10.48
N PRO A 130 6.34 -15.37 -11.30
CA PRO A 130 5.26 -16.31 -11.61
C PRO A 130 5.81 -17.48 -12.41
N PRO A 131 5.12 -18.64 -12.46
CA PRO A 131 5.49 -19.73 -13.35
C PRO A 131 5.56 -19.27 -14.82
N GLN A 132 6.47 -19.86 -15.59
CA GLN A 132 6.62 -19.53 -16.99
C GLN A 132 5.40 -20.00 -17.79
N GLY A 133 4.83 -19.10 -18.62
CA GLY A 133 3.65 -19.38 -19.43
C GLY A 133 2.32 -19.15 -18.73
N ASP A 134 2.31 -18.82 -17.44
CA ASP A 134 1.08 -18.40 -16.76
C ASP A 134 0.62 -17.02 -17.28
N LYS A 135 -0.67 -16.76 -17.10
CA LYS A 135 -1.20 -15.40 -17.30
C LYS A 135 -0.45 -14.43 -16.39
N PRO A 136 -0.34 -13.15 -16.77
CA PRO A 136 0.24 -12.16 -15.86
C PRO A 136 -0.48 -12.16 -14.51
N HIS A 137 0.28 -12.34 -13.42
CA HIS A 137 -0.21 -12.28 -12.05
C HIS A 137 -0.40 -10.85 -11.59
N ARG A 138 -1.31 -10.65 -10.64
CA ARG A 138 -1.54 -9.40 -9.95
C ARG A 138 -0.66 -9.31 -8.72
N TYR A 139 0.07 -8.23 -8.60
CA TYR A 139 0.82 -7.90 -7.38
C TYR A 139 0.10 -6.73 -6.71
N VAL A 140 -0.61 -7.02 -5.63
CA VAL A 140 -1.45 -6.08 -4.90
C VAL A 140 -0.64 -5.47 -3.77
N PHE A 141 -0.22 -4.22 -3.96
CA PHE A 141 0.42 -3.40 -2.93
C PHE A 141 -0.68 -2.71 -2.14
N THR A 142 -0.73 -2.90 -0.83
CA THR A 142 -1.76 -2.30 0.02
C THR A 142 -1.11 -1.57 1.18
N VAL A 143 -1.47 -0.30 1.39
CA VAL A 143 -1.20 0.45 2.61
C VAL A 143 -2.41 0.38 3.52
N PHE A 144 -2.17 0.10 4.81
CA PHE A 144 -3.16 0.09 5.87
C PHE A 144 -2.90 1.25 6.81
N ALA A 145 -3.91 2.07 7.08
CA ALA A 145 -3.92 3.04 8.16
C ALA A 145 -4.53 2.38 9.40
N LEU A 146 -3.81 2.35 10.52
CA LEU A 146 -4.18 1.60 11.72
C LEU A 146 -4.52 2.52 12.89
N ASP A 147 -5.45 2.06 13.75
CA ASP A 147 -5.90 2.75 14.98
C ASP A 147 -5.00 2.47 16.19
N VAL A 148 -3.96 1.65 16.03
CA VAL A 148 -2.98 1.33 17.07
C VAL A 148 -1.59 1.83 16.67
N PRO A 149 -0.75 2.26 17.62
CA PRO A 149 0.59 2.74 17.34
C PRO A 149 1.55 1.58 17.01
N LYS A 150 1.20 0.35 17.43
CA LYS A 150 2.05 -0.82 17.27
C LYS A 150 1.21 -2.09 17.29
N LEU A 151 1.51 -3.03 16.38
CA LEU A 151 1.15 -4.43 16.52
C LEU A 151 2.23 -5.10 17.36
N ASP A 152 1.84 -5.90 18.34
CA ASP A 152 2.77 -6.62 19.22
C ASP A 152 3.22 -7.93 18.55
N LEU A 153 3.93 -7.78 17.43
CA LEU A 153 4.47 -8.84 16.60
C LEU A 153 5.93 -8.51 16.26
N ASP A 154 6.71 -9.55 15.96
CA ASP A 154 8.11 -9.46 15.56
C ASP A 154 8.34 -9.91 14.10
N GLU A 155 9.60 -9.97 13.68
CA GLU A 155 10.00 -10.38 12.34
C GLU A 155 9.73 -11.87 12.03
N LYS A 156 9.38 -12.68 13.01
CA LYS A 156 9.05 -14.11 12.84
C LYS A 156 7.57 -14.33 12.58
N ALA A 157 6.72 -13.29 12.75
CA ALA A 157 5.30 -13.39 12.47
C ALA A 157 5.08 -13.74 11.00
N ASN A 158 4.25 -14.75 10.74
CA ASN A 158 3.87 -15.09 9.37
C ASN A 158 2.82 -14.10 8.83
N ALA A 159 2.72 -14.01 7.51
CA ALA A 159 1.85 -13.06 6.84
C ALA A 159 0.37 -13.22 7.20
N ALA A 160 -0.10 -14.45 7.43
CA ALA A 160 -1.49 -14.70 7.80
C ALA A 160 -1.84 -14.13 9.18
N LEU A 161 -0.94 -14.28 10.18
CA LEU A 161 -1.11 -13.69 11.50
C LEU A 161 -1.08 -12.16 11.43
N VAL A 162 -0.12 -11.58 10.69
CA VAL A 162 -0.07 -10.13 10.48
C VAL A 162 -1.36 -9.65 9.82
N GLY A 163 -1.85 -10.32 8.77
CA GLY A 163 -3.10 -9.99 8.09
C GLY A 163 -4.32 -10.01 9.03
N PHE A 164 -4.39 -10.99 9.94
CA PHE A 164 -5.43 -11.07 10.95
C PHE A 164 -5.39 -9.84 11.89
N MET A 165 -4.22 -9.47 12.39
CA MET A 165 -4.06 -8.29 13.25
C MET A 165 -4.35 -6.99 12.51
N LEU A 166 -3.91 -6.85 11.26
CA LEU A 166 -4.22 -5.70 10.41
C LEU A 166 -5.73 -5.51 10.24
N ASN A 167 -6.46 -6.59 9.97
CA ASN A 167 -7.92 -6.53 9.80
C ASN A 167 -8.66 -6.12 11.09
N GLY A 168 -8.11 -6.43 12.27
CA GLY A 168 -8.65 -6.01 13.55
C GLY A 168 -8.44 -4.53 13.89
N HIS A 169 -7.50 -3.86 13.23
CA HIS A 169 -7.06 -2.50 13.57
C HIS A 169 -7.12 -1.51 12.41
N VAL A 170 -7.54 -1.94 11.21
CA VAL A 170 -7.58 -1.07 10.05
C VAL A 170 -8.70 -0.03 10.14
N ILE A 171 -8.33 1.26 9.98
CA ILE A 171 -9.27 2.37 9.79
C ILE A 171 -9.65 2.46 8.31
N GLU A 172 -8.64 2.44 7.44
CA GLU A 172 -8.81 2.55 5.99
C GLU A 172 -7.60 1.91 5.30
N LYS A 173 -7.79 1.49 4.04
CA LYS A 173 -6.71 0.94 3.21
C LYS A 173 -6.80 1.46 1.79
N ALA A 174 -5.65 1.61 1.15
CA ALA A 174 -5.53 1.94 -0.26
C ALA A 174 -4.63 0.95 -0.96
N SER A 175 -4.94 0.62 -2.21
CA SER A 175 -4.19 -0.38 -2.97
C SER A 175 -3.76 0.14 -4.33
N LEU A 176 -2.60 -0.35 -4.78
CA LEU A 176 -2.06 -0.21 -6.12
C LEU A 176 -1.82 -1.62 -6.67
N ILE A 177 -2.30 -1.88 -7.89
CA ILE A 177 -2.11 -3.18 -8.54
C ILE A 177 -1.14 -3.01 -9.69
N SER A 178 -0.13 -3.88 -9.74
CA SER A 178 0.77 -4.03 -10.89
C SER A 178 0.78 -5.47 -11.34
N TYR A 179 1.07 -5.68 -12.63
CA TYR A 179 1.06 -6.99 -13.25
C TYR A 179 2.47 -7.41 -13.64
N TYR A 180 2.73 -8.71 -13.65
CA TYR A 180 3.93 -9.29 -14.23
C TYR A 180 3.66 -10.72 -14.70
N GLY A 181 4.21 -11.09 -15.87
CA GLY A 181 4.22 -12.43 -16.45
C GLY A 181 5.54 -12.71 -17.16
N ARG A 182 5.85 -13.97 -17.42
CA ARG A 182 7.09 -14.36 -18.12
C ARG A 182 6.91 -15.59 -19.01
#